data_fb73bf82fdcf69e3610650a11acf5f1a
#
_entry.id   fb73bf82fdcf69e3610650a11acf5f1a
#
_cell.length_a   1.000
_cell.length_b   1.000
_cell.length_c   1.000
_cell.angle_alpha   90.00
_cell.angle_beta   90.00
_cell.angle_gamma   90.00
#
_symmetry.space_group_name_H-M   'P 1'
#
loop_
_entity.id
_entity.type
_entity.pdbx_description
1 polymer ?
#
loop_
_entity_poly.entity_id
_entity_poly.type
_entity_poly.pdbx_seq_one_letter_code
_entity_poly.pdbx_strand_id
1 'polypeptide(L)'
;HDSIAVGEDGPTHEPIEHLAGLRAIPNLNVFRPADARETQAAWYLAVKSEKTPTALVLTRQNLTVEEGTDFEKVAKGAYVVYENAADFDTILIATGSEVNLAVAAAKELANQGGKVRVVSMPSTDVFDAQDAAYKEEILPNGVRRRVAVEMGATQNWYKYVGLDGAVLGIDTFGASAPASKVLAEYGFTVENLVKIVNNLK
;
A
#
# COMPACT_ATOMS: atom_id res chain seq x y z
N HIS A 1 -12.66 -9.85 -4.30
CA HIS A 1 -12.37 -8.78 -3.34
C HIS A 1 -10.91 -8.85 -2.92
N ASP A 2 -10.35 -7.74 -2.48
CA ASP A 2 -8.92 -7.62 -2.22
C ASP A 2 -8.53 -7.76 -0.75
N SER A 3 -9.48 -7.67 0.20
CA SER A 3 -9.13 -7.52 1.61
C SER A 3 -10.30 -7.72 2.59
N ILE A 4 -10.01 -7.60 3.88
CA ILE A 4 -10.98 -7.63 4.98
C ILE A 4 -12.02 -6.49 4.88
N ALA A 5 -11.78 -5.47 4.06
CA ALA A 5 -12.73 -4.39 3.85
C ALA A 5 -14.01 -4.82 3.09
N VAL A 6 -14.08 -6.06 2.60
CA VAL A 6 -15.33 -6.66 2.12
C VAL A 6 -16.37 -6.76 3.23
N GLY A 7 -15.93 -6.96 4.47
CA GLY A 7 -16.74 -6.84 5.67
C GLY A 7 -17.63 -8.04 5.97
N GLU A 8 -18.95 -7.89 5.81
CA GLU A 8 -19.94 -8.86 6.30
C GLU A 8 -19.88 -10.24 5.64
N ASP A 9 -19.34 -10.35 4.41
CA ASP A 9 -19.13 -11.63 3.74
C ASP A 9 -18.13 -12.52 4.50
N GLY A 10 -17.25 -11.91 5.30
CA GLY A 10 -16.40 -12.56 6.28
C GLY A 10 -15.20 -13.30 5.70
N PRO A 11 -14.53 -14.12 6.54
CA PRO A 11 -13.21 -14.71 6.22
C PRO A 11 -13.16 -15.55 4.94
N THR A 12 -14.28 -16.11 4.50
CA THR A 12 -14.34 -16.89 3.25
C THR A 12 -14.18 -16.03 1.99
N HIS A 13 -14.35 -14.72 2.11
CA HIS A 13 -14.22 -13.75 1.01
C HIS A 13 -13.11 -12.71 1.24
N GLU A 14 -12.39 -12.85 2.34
CA GLU A 14 -11.32 -11.92 2.77
C GLU A 14 -9.95 -12.57 2.53
N PRO A 15 -9.27 -12.29 1.39
CA PRO A 15 -7.95 -12.84 1.13
C PRO A 15 -6.92 -12.22 2.08
N ILE A 16 -6.08 -13.06 2.65
CA ILE A 16 -4.98 -12.66 3.54
C ILE A 16 -3.64 -12.95 2.88
N GLU A 17 -3.34 -14.24 2.62
CA GLU A 17 -2.08 -14.71 2.03
C GLU A 17 -2.07 -14.65 0.50
N HIS A 18 -3.21 -14.50 -0.14
CA HIS A 18 -3.37 -14.61 -1.60
C HIS A 18 -2.52 -13.59 -2.36
N LEU A 19 -2.47 -12.34 -1.87
CA LEU A 19 -1.64 -11.30 -2.48
C LEU A 19 -0.16 -11.66 -2.41
N ALA A 20 0.29 -12.16 -1.26
CA ALA A 20 1.66 -12.63 -1.07
C ALA A 20 1.98 -13.79 -2.00
N GLY A 21 1.05 -14.75 -2.13
CA GLY A 21 1.18 -15.87 -3.04
C GLY A 21 1.23 -15.45 -4.51
N LEU A 22 0.39 -14.53 -4.95
CA LEU A 22 0.39 -14.01 -6.31
C LEU A 22 1.71 -13.29 -6.65
N ARG A 23 2.20 -12.43 -5.74
CA ARG A 23 3.48 -11.73 -5.90
C ARG A 23 4.70 -12.65 -5.89
N ALA A 24 4.57 -13.87 -5.37
CA ALA A 24 5.63 -14.88 -5.40
C ALA A 24 5.68 -15.65 -6.73
N ILE A 25 4.69 -15.53 -7.61
CA ILE A 25 4.65 -16.23 -8.89
C ILE A 25 5.57 -15.50 -9.89
N PRO A 26 6.62 -16.17 -10.41
CA PRO A 26 7.50 -15.57 -11.41
C PRO A 26 6.72 -15.18 -12.68
N ASN A 27 7.07 -14.02 -13.25
CA ASN A 27 6.46 -13.51 -14.49
C ASN A 27 4.95 -13.27 -14.40
N LEU A 28 4.43 -12.94 -13.22
CA LEU A 28 3.09 -12.42 -13.02
C LEU A 28 3.18 -11.00 -12.47
N ASN A 29 2.57 -10.04 -13.17
CA ASN A 29 2.41 -8.70 -12.62
C ASN A 29 1.17 -8.66 -11.73
N VAL A 30 1.30 -8.10 -10.53
CA VAL A 30 0.17 -7.92 -9.62
C VAL A 30 -0.04 -6.44 -9.38
N PHE A 31 -1.21 -5.91 -9.75
CA PHE A 31 -1.60 -4.54 -9.48
C PHE A 31 -2.75 -4.51 -8.46
N ARG A 32 -2.55 -3.76 -7.39
CA ARG A 32 -3.57 -3.44 -6.39
C ARG A 32 -3.75 -1.92 -6.32
N PRO A 33 -4.61 -1.36 -7.19
CA PRO A 33 -4.75 0.09 -7.34
C PRO A 33 -5.47 0.74 -6.16
N ALA A 34 -5.07 1.98 -5.84
CA ALA A 34 -5.58 2.76 -4.71
C ALA A 34 -6.95 3.42 -4.99
N ASP A 35 -7.21 3.77 -6.24
CA ASP A 35 -8.40 4.52 -6.64
C ASP A 35 -8.74 4.33 -8.12
N ALA A 36 -9.71 5.10 -8.61
CA ALA A 36 -10.14 5.01 -10.01
C ALA A 36 -9.04 5.39 -11.01
N ARG A 37 -8.16 6.32 -10.67
CA ARG A 37 -7.06 6.76 -11.55
C ARG A 37 -5.98 5.68 -11.67
N GLU A 38 -5.58 5.09 -10.56
CA GLU A 38 -4.67 3.94 -10.57
C GLU A 38 -5.31 2.70 -11.21
N THR A 39 -6.61 2.48 -11.00
CA THR A 39 -7.34 1.37 -11.63
C THR A 39 -7.34 1.50 -13.15
N GLN A 40 -7.59 2.70 -13.68
CA GLN A 40 -7.54 2.97 -15.12
C GLN A 40 -6.15 2.68 -15.68
N ALA A 41 -5.09 3.12 -14.99
CA ALA A 41 -3.71 2.87 -15.39
C ALA A 41 -3.36 1.38 -15.36
N ALA A 42 -3.76 0.66 -14.31
CA ALA A 42 -3.52 -0.77 -14.16
C ALA A 42 -4.21 -1.59 -15.28
N TRP A 43 -5.44 -1.24 -15.66
CA TRP A 43 -6.12 -1.84 -16.81
C TRP A 43 -5.40 -1.55 -18.12
N TYR A 44 -4.97 -0.32 -18.34
CA TYR A 44 -4.20 0.05 -19.54
C TYR A 44 -2.90 -0.77 -19.64
N LEU A 45 -2.15 -0.88 -18.54
CA LEU A 45 -0.91 -1.64 -18.49
C LEU A 45 -1.15 -3.15 -18.69
N ALA A 46 -2.22 -3.69 -18.11
CA ALA A 46 -2.60 -5.09 -18.28
C ALA A 46 -2.91 -5.44 -19.75
N VAL A 47 -3.71 -4.59 -20.41
CA VAL A 47 -4.07 -4.79 -21.83
C VAL A 47 -2.85 -4.62 -22.75
N LYS A 48 -1.94 -3.72 -22.40
CA LYS A 48 -0.71 -3.46 -23.16
C LYS A 48 0.35 -4.56 -22.99
N SER A 49 0.25 -5.37 -21.93
CA SER A 49 1.22 -6.42 -21.61
C SER A 49 1.00 -7.65 -22.51
N GLU A 50 1.86 -7.84 -23.52
CA GLU A 50 1.75 -8.95 -24.47
C GLU A 50 2.36 -10.27 -23.98
N LYS A 51 3.31 -10.21 -23.05
CA LYS A 51 4.15 -11.37 -22.65
C LYS A 51 4.00 -11.77 -21.19
N THR A 52 3.47 -10.89 -20.36
CA THR A 52 3.36 -11.10 -18.92
C THR A 52 1.91 -10.96 -18.51
N PRO A 53 1.28 -12.00 -17.95
CA PRO A 53 -0.07 -11.90 -17.43
C PRO A 53 -0.12 -10.89 -16.25
N THR A 54 -1.29 -10.28 -16.08
CA THR A 54 -1.50 -9.29 -15.02
C THR A 54 -2.71 -9.69 -14.18
N ALA A 55 -2.52 -9.79 -12.88
CA ALA A 55 -3.59 -9.88 -11.90
C ALA A 55 -3.98 -8.47 -11.43
N LEU A 56 -5.24 -8.11 -11.60
CA LEU A 56 -5.82 -6.88 -11.05
C LEU A 56 -6.61 -7.23 -9.78
N VAL A 57 -6.15 -6.73 -8.64
CA VAL A 57 -6.73 -7.02 -7.33
C VAL A 57 -7.49 -5.79 -6.87
N LEU A 58 -8.81 -5.85 -6.97
CA LEU A 58 -9.68 -4.70 -6.83
C LEU A 58 -10.50 -4.76 -5.55
N THR A 59 -10.69 -3.60 -4.94
CA THR A 59 -11.51 -3.44 -3.74
C THR A 59 -13.01 -3.44 -4.07
N ARG A 60 -13.83 -3.82 -3.11
CA ARG A 60 -15.28 -3.77 -3.22
C ARG A 60 -15.87 -2.41 -2.82
N GLN A 61 -15.26 -1.75 -1.84
CA GLN A 61 -15.75 -0.48 -1.33
C GLN A 61 -15.48 0.67 -2.31
N ASN A 62 -16.28 1.74 -2.18
CA ASN A 62 -16.02 2.99 -2.88
C ASN A 62 -14.79 3.68 -2.28
N LEU A 63 -13.87 4.12 -3.14
CA LEU A 63 -12.66 4.82 -2.74
C LEU A 63 -12.68 6.26 -3.25
N THR A 64 -12.16 7.16 -2.43
CA THR A 64 -11.89 8.54 -2.85
C THR A 64 -10.66 8.56 -3.76
N VAL A 65 -10.73 9.33 -4.83
CA VAL A 65 -9.55 9.60 -5.68
C VAL A 65 -8.63 10.54 -4.92
N GLU A 66 -7.43 10.07 -4.60
CA GLU A 66 -6.43 10.88 -3.94
C GLU A 66 -5.84 11.93 -4.91
N GLU A 67 -5.59 13.13 -4.42
CA GLU A 67 -5.08 14.23 -5.24
C GLU A 67 -3.71 13.88 -5.88
N GLY A 68 -2.86 13.17 -5.14
CA GLY A 68 -1.51 12.80 -5.57
C GLY A 68 -1.43 11.58 -6.48
N THR A 69 -2.53 10.83 -6.73
CA THR A 69 -2.48 9.69 -7.66
C THR A 69 -2.30 10.15 -9.10
N ASP A 70 -1.52 9.39 -9.87
CA ASP A 70 -1.07 9.77 -11.20
C ASP A 70 -1.05 8.57 -12.13
N PHE A 71 -1.81 8.66 -13.23
CA PHE A 71 -1.93 7.60 -14.23
C PHE A 71 -0.59 7.13 -14.82
N GLU A 72 0.29 8.09 -15.17
CA GLU A 72 1.56 7.79 -15.82
C GLU A 72 2.55 7.12 -14.86
N LYS A 73 2.53 7.53 -13.59
CA LYS A 73 3.45 7.03 -12.57
C LYS A 73 3.16 5.59 -12.13
N VAL A 74 1.92 5.12 -12.27
CA VAL A 74 1.56 3.72 -11.98
C VAL A 74 2.42 2.74 -12.77
N ALA A 75 2.85 3.09 -13.99
CA ALA A 75 3.75 2.28 -14.81
C ALA A 75 5.13 2.01 -14.18
N LYS A 76 5.49 2.73 -13.11
CA LYS A 76 6.71 2.54 -12.34
C LYS A 76 6.55 1.57 -11.16
N GLY A 77 5.33 1.17 -10.85
CA GLY A 77 5.00 0.23 -9.77
C GLY A 77 4.93 0.84 -8.37
N ALA A 78 5.64 1.92 -8.12
CA ALA A 78 5.52 2.74 -6.91
C ALA A 78 5.91 4.19 -7.21
N TYR A 79 5.30 5.13 -6.49
CA TYR A 79 5.59 6.56 -6.66
C TYR A 79 5.08 7.37 -5.45
N VAL A 80 5.58 8.58 -5.31
CA VAL A 80 5.18 9.49 -4.21
C VAL A 80 3.80 10.08 -4.50
N VAL A 81 2.85 9.90 -3.57
CA VAL A 81 1.50 10.48 -3.65
C VAL A 81 1.31 11.65 -2.69
N TYR A 82 2.11 11.75 -1.65
CA TYR A 82 2.09 12.85 -0.70
C TYR A 82 3.46 13.05 -0.08
N GLU A 83 3.85 14.30 0.10
CA GLU A 83 5.06 14.70 0.82
C GLU A 83 4.87 16.10 1.39
N ASN A 84 5.14 16.32 2.67
CA ASN A 84 4.98 17.62 3.30
C ASN A 84 6.30 18.38 3.53
N ALA A 85 7.44 17.72 3.35
CA ALA A 85 8.76 18.32 3.53
C ALA A 85 9.83 17.60 2.70
N ALA A 86 10.73 18.32 2.04
CA ALA A 86 11.81 17.73 1.25
C ALA A 86 12.84 16.96 2.11
N ASP A 87 12.98 17.34 3.39
CA ASP A 87 13.85 16.70 4.39
C ASP A 87 13.06 15.73 5.28
N PHE A 88 12.13 14.97 4.67
CA PHE A 88 11.33 13.97 5.38
C PHE A 88 12.22 12.90 6.03
N ASP A 89 11.77 12.42 7.18
CA ASP A 89 12.44 11.39 7.96
C ASP A 89 11.60 10.10 8.10
N THR A 90 10.38 10.12 7.60
CA THR A 90 9.42 9.04 7.72
C THR A 90 8.79 8.72 6.36
N ILE A 91 8.68 7.42 6.03
CA ILE A 91 8.00 6.96 4.82
C ILE A 91 6.87 6.02 5.20
N LEU A 92 5.66 6.32 4.72
CA LEU A 92 4.54 5.39 4.71
C LEU A 92 4.43 4.77 3.32
N ILE A 93 4.41 3.44 3.24
CA ILE A 93 4.27 2.69 1.99
C ILE A 93 2.91 2.01 2.04
N ALA A 94 2.05 2.27 1.07
CA ALA A 94 0.72 1.68 1.04
C ALA A 94 0.34 1.21 -0.37
N THR A 95 -0.63 0.33 -0.44
CA THR A 95 -1.19 -0.17 -1.70
C THR A 95 -2.70 -0.32 -1.57
N GLY A 96 -3.41 -0.28 -2.70
CA GLY A 96 -4.86 -0.42 -2.68
C GLY A 96 -5.55 0.65 -1.84
N SER A 97 -6.63 0.27 -1.20
CA SER A 97 -7.44 1.18 -0.37
C SER A 97 -6.67 1.80 0.80
N GLU A 98 -5.57 1.21 1.25
CA GLU A 98 -4.78 1.70 2.37
C GLU A 98 -3.96 2.95 2.05
N VAL A 99 -3.84 3.32 0.78
CA VAL A 99 -3.20 4.59 0.38
C VAL A 99 -3.97 5.78 0.97
N ASN A 100 -5.31 5.73 0.96
CA ASN A 100 -6.14 6.77 1.58
C ASN A 100 -5.88 6.87 3.09
N LEU A 101 -5.76 5.73 3.78
CA LEU A 101 -5.42 5.68 5.20
C LEU A 101 -4.02 6.27 5.47
N ALA A 102 -3.04 5.90 4.64
CA ALA A 102 -1.66 6.40 4.78
C ALA A 102 -1.56 7.91 4.56
N VAL A 103 -2.28 8.46 3.56
CA VAL A 103 -2.33 9.90 3.31
C VAL A 103 -3.00 10.64 4.47
N ALA A 104 -4.10 10.10 5.02
CA ALA A 104 -4.76 10.68 6.18
C ALA A 104 -3.85 10.69 7.42
N ALA A 105 -3.16 9.57 7.68
CA ALA A 105 -2.20 9.48 8.79
C ALA A 105 -0.99 10.41 8.59
N ALA A 106 -0.48 10.56 7.36
CA ALA A 106 0.61 11.49 7.05
C ALA A 106 0.21 12.95 7.30
N LYS A 107 -1.02 13.33 6.94
CA LYS A 107 -1.55 14.68 7.25
C LYS A 107 -1.64 14.91 8.76
N GLU A 108 -2.08 13.91 9.52
CA GLU A 108 -2.14 14.01 10.98
C GLU A 108 -0.73 14.09 11.60
N LEU A 109 0.23 13.29 11.13
CA LEU A 109 1.63 13.40 11.54
C LEU A 109 2.21 14.78 11.21
N ALA A 110 1.89 15.34 10.02
CA ALA A 110 2.32 16.67 9.63
C ALA A 110 1.76 17.77 10.57
N ASN A 111 0.50 17.64 11.00
CA ASN A 111 -0.10 18.55 12.00
C ASN A 111 0.63 18.49 13.36
N GLN A 112 1.26 17.35 13.66
CA GLN A 112 2.09 17.15 14.86
C GLN A 112 3.56 17.57 14.65
N GLY A 113 3.89 18.14 13.47
CA GLY A 113 5.25 18.58 13.13
C GLY A 113 6.14 17.51 12.49
N GLY A 114 5.58 16.34 12.15
CA GLY A 114 6.28 15.26 11.46
C GLY A 114 6.57 15.59 9.99
N LYS A 115 7.66 15.03 9.45
CA LYS A 115 8.09 15.18 8.07
C LYS A 115 7.94 13.84 7.36
N VAL A 116 6.89 13.70 6.56
CA VAL A 116 6.40 12.41 6.08
C VAL A 116 6.27 12.40 4.55
N ARG A 117 6.72 11.31 3.95
CA ARG A 117 6.42 10.92 2.56
C ARG A 117 5.46 9.75 2.56
N VAL A 118 4.47 9.76 1.66
CA VAL A 118 3.62 8.60 1.35
C VAL A 118 3.92 8.11 -0.05
N VAL A 119 4.18 6.83 -0.15
CA VAL A 119 4.41 6.11 -1.41
C VAL A 119 3.22 5.19 -1.67
N SER A 120 2.52 5.40 -2.79
CA SER A 120 1.63 4.39 -3.35
C SER A 120 2.47 3.35 -4.08
N MET A 121 2.27 2.08 -3.76
CA MET A 121 2.96 0.95 -4.39
C MET A 121 1.93 -0.02 -5.00
N PRO A 122 1.26 0.36 -6.10
CA PRO A 122 0.26 -0.48 -6.74
C PRO A 122 0.83 -1.81 -7.27
N SER A 123 2.13 -1.89 -7.59
CA SER A 123 2.76 -3.14 -8.03
C SER A 123 4.19 -3.26 -7.52
N THR A 124 4.40 -4.20 -6.62
CA THR A 124 5.74 -4.52 -6.08
C THR A 124 6.67 -5.05 -7.16
N ASP A 125 6.15 -5.89 -8.06
CA ASP A 125 6.94 -6.56 -9.10
C ASP A 125 7.50 -5.57 -10.12
N VAL A 126 6.65 -4.63 -10.52
CA VAL A 126 7.04 -3.56 -11.46
C VAL A 126 8.02 -2.59 -10.80
N PHE A 127 7.84 -2.27 -9.52
CA PHE A 127 8.79 -1.42 -8.78
C PHE A 127 10.14 -2.09 -8.59
N ASP A 128 10.17 -3.37 -8.25
CA ASP A 128 11.41 -4.13 -8.06
C ASP A 128 12.25 -4.20 -9.35
N ALA A 129 11.59 -4.19 -10.50
CA ALA A 129 12.22 -4.17 -11.82
C ALA A 129 12.80 -2.80 -12.22
N GLN A 130 12.51 -1.71 -11.47
CA GLN A 130 13.08 -0.39 -11.75
C GLN A 130 14.59 -0.36 -11.45
N ASP A 131 15.28 0.60 -12.05
CA ASP A 131 16.70 0.83 -11.79
C ASP A 131 16.96 1.30 -10.35
N ALA A 132 18.21 1.23 -9.92
CA ALA A 132 18.61 1.57 -8.56
C ALA A 132 18.38 3.06 -8.25
N ALA A 133 18.53 3.93 -9.24
CA ALA A 133 18.36 5.38 -9.04
C ALA A 133 16.91 5.72 -8.74
N TYR A 134 15.95 5.15 -9.49
CA TYR A 134 14.53 5.34 -9.23
C TYR A 134 14.11 4.75 -7.87
N LYS A 135 14.59 3.56 -7.54
CA LYS A 135 14.31 2.95 -6.22
C LYS A 135 14.83 3.80 -5.07
N GLU A 136 16.03 4.38 -5.20
CA GLU A 136 16.61 5.29 -4.22
C GLU A 136 15.86 6.64 -4.14
N GLU A 137 15.35 7.15 -5.27
CA GLU A 137 14.50 8.34 -5.30
C GLU A 137 13.20 8.15 -4.50
N ILE A 138 12.53 7.00 -4.70
CA ILE A 138 11.23 6.71 -4.07
C ILE A 138 11.38 6.29 -2.61
N LEU A 139 12.33 5.38 -2.34
CA LEU A 139 12.60 4.81 -1.02
C LEU A 139 14.09 5.01 -0.65
N PRO A 140 14.53 6.25 -0.36
CA PRO A 140 15.93 6.54 -0.06
C PRO A 140 16.43 5.73 1.14
N ASN A 141 17.57 5.04 0.97
CA ASN A 141 18.16 4.16 1.98
C ASN A 141 18.50 4.88 3.30
N GLY A 142 18.73 6.18 3.24
CA GLY A 142 18.99 7.01 4.42
C GLY A 142 17.76 7.17 5.33
N VAL A 143 16.54 7.01 4.81
CA VAL A 143 15.31 7.11 5.60
C VAL A 143 14.88 5.71 6.04
N ARG A 144 15.15 5.39 7.30
CA ARG A 144 14.93 4.04 7.85
C ARG A 144 13.60 3.90 8.61
N ARG A 145 13.00 5.01 9.01
CA ARG A 145 11.70 5.06 9.67
C ARG A 145 10.59 4.85 8.65
N ARG A 146 10.26 3.58 8.40
CA ARG A 146 9.32 3.17 7.36
C ARG A 146 8.20 2.31 7.93
N VAL A 147 6.97 2.57 7.51
CA VAL A 147 5.82 1.72 7.82
C VAL A 147 5.13 1.32 6.53
N ALA A 148 4.96 0.03 6.31
CA ALA A 148 4.12 -0.48 5.24
C ALA A 148 2.71 -0.77 5.77
N VAL A 149 1.70 -0.54 4.93
CA VAL A 149 0.28 -0.70 5.27
C VAL A 149 -0.42 -1.48 4.17
N GLU A 150 -0.87 -2.69 4.49
CA GLU A 150 -1.67 -3.52 3.60
C GLU A 150 -2.57 -4.47 4.39
N MET A 151 -3.84 -4.52 4.05
CA MET A 151 -4.80 -5.51 4.59
C MET A 151 -4.56 -6.90 3.99
N GLY A 152 -3.41 -7.46 4.29
CA GLY A 152 -2.92 -8.77 3.83
C GLY A 152 -1.70 -9.20 4.63
N ALA A 153 -1.13 -10.37 4.29
CA ALA A 153 0.00 -10.96 4.99
C ALA A 153 1.24 -10.04 4.97
N THR A 154 1.89 -9.90 6.13
CA THR A 154 2.98 -8.94 6.36
C THR A 154 4.27 -9.28 5.61
N GLN A 155 4.49 -10.55 5.25
CA GLN A 155 5.77 -11.09 4.77
C GLN A 155 6.36 -10.35 3.56
N ASN A 156 5.54 -9.80 2.66
CA ASN A 156 6.02 -9.13 1.45
C ASN A 156 6.66 -7.76 1.72
N TRP A 157 6.41 -7.17 2.87
CA TRP A 157 6.75 -5.80 3.15
C TRP A 157 8.09 -5.60 3.84
N TYR A 158 8.62 -6.65 4.49
CA TYR A 158 9.87 -6.55 5.26
C TYR A 158 11.07 -6.10 4.43
N LYS A 159 11.13 -6.46 3.13
CA LYS A 159 12.21 -6.00 2.24
C LYS A 159 12.19 -4.49 1.96
N TYR A 160 11.03 -3.83 2.13
CA TYR A 160 10.89 -2.39 1.91
C TYR A 160 11.04 -1.58 3.19
N VAL A 161 10.55 -2.11 4.31
CA VAL A 161 10.63 -1.41 5.60
C VAL A 161 11.95 -1.67 6.33
N GLY A 162 12.61 -2.80 6.05
CA GLY A 162 13.87 -3.16 6.71
C GLY A 162 13.69 -3.55 8.18
N LEU A 163 14.81 -3.59 8.92
CA LEU A 163 14.83 -4.05 10.32
C LEU A 163 14.33 -2.98 11.32
N ASP A 164 14.36 -1.71 10.94
CA ASP A 164 13.97 -0.59 11.80
C ASP A 164 12.53 -0.14 11.56
N GLY A 165 11.90 -0.65 10.51
CA GLY A 165 10.53 -0.31 10.15
C GLY A 165 9.49 -1.24 10.75
N ALA A 166 8.22 -0.96 10.45
CA ALA A 166 7.09 -1.76 10.88
C ALA A 166 6.13 -2.06 9.71
N VAL A 167 5.26 -3.04 9.92
CA VAL A 167 4.19 -3.39 8.97
C VAL A 167 2.86 -3.41 9.72
N LEU A 168 1.90 -2.64 9.26
CA LEU A 168 0.50 -2.79 9.62
C LEU A 168 -0.16 -3.70 8.58
N GLY A 169 -0.29 -4.97 8.93
CA GLY A 169 -0.84 -6.03 8.08
C GLY A 169 -1.65 -7.03 8.87
N ILE A 170 -2.02 -8.15 8.25
CA ILE A 170 -2.85 -9.19 8.84
C ILE A 170 -2.22 -10.55 8.55
N ASP A 171 -1.90 -11.30 9.61
CA ASP A 171 -1.33 -12.65 9.53
C ASP A 171 -2.30 -13.72 10.10
N THR A 172 -3.57 -13.35 10.27
CA THR A 172 -4.66 -14.25 10.70
C THR A 172 -5.85 -14.11 9.76
N PHE A 173 -6.81 -15.01 9.82
CA PHE A 173 -8.06 -14.83 9.09
C PHE A 173 -8.80 -13.58 9.57
N GLY A 174 -9.59 -12.98 8.68
CA GLY A 174 -10.44 -11.84 8.99
C GLY A 174 -11.68 -12.20 9.82
N ALA A 175 -12.68 -11.32 9.82
CA ALA A 175 -13.89 -11.50 10.60
C ALA A 175 -15.12 -10.95 9.86
N SER A 176 -16.30 -11.53 10.13
CA SER A 176 -17.56 -11.07 9.56
C SER A 176 -18.18 -9.98 10.44
N ALA A 177 -18.17 -8.75 9.95
CA ALA A 177 -18.85 -7.58 10.54
C ALA A 177 -18.91 -6.46 9.50
N PRO A 178 -19.64 -5.37 9.74
CA PRO A 178 -19.52 -4.17 8.91
C PRO A 178 -18.06 -3.74 8.73
N ALA A 179 -17.64 -3.40 7.51
CA ALA A 179 -16.25 -3.13 7.17
C ALA A 179 -15.55 -2.18 8.15
N SER A 180 -16.23 -1.08 8.56
CA SER A 180 -15.66 -0.12 9.51
C SER A 180 -15.31 -0.73 10.87
N LYS A 181 -16.07 -1.73 11.33
CA LYS A 181 -15.78 -2.44 12.58
C LYS A 181 -14.60 -3.39 12.42
N VAL A 182 -14.57 -4.14 11.30
CA VAL A 182 -13.46 -5.04 10.99
C VAL A 182 -12.16 -4.23 10.91
N LEU A 183 -12.15 -3.15 10.14
CA LEU A 183 -10.97 -2.28 10.01
C LEU A 183 -10.47 -1.76 11.36
N ALA A 184 -11.38 -1.29 12.22
CA ALA A 184 -11.02 -0.80 13.55
C ALA A 184 -10.45 -1.90 14.45
N GLU A 185 -11.05 -3.10 14.43
CA GLU A 185 -10.61 -4.25 15.23
C GLU A 185 -9.19 -4.70 14.84
N TYR A 186 -8.89 -4.74 13.53
CA TYR A 186 -7.57 -5.08 13.01
C TYR A 186 -6.59 -3.91 13.00
N GLY A 187 -6.99 -2.74 13.51
CA GLY A 187 -6.12 -1.59 13.72
C GLY A 187 -5.85 -0.74 12.47
N PHE A 188 -6.63 -0.90 11.40
CA PHE A 188 -6.52 -0.04 10.21
C PHE A 188 -7.23 1.28 10.43
N THR A 189 -6.70 2.07 11.35
CA THR A 189 -7.17 3.43 11.68
C THR A 189 -6.03 4.43 11.63
N VAL A 190 -6.37 5.70 11.41
CA VAL A 190 -5.39 6.80 11.39
C VAL A 190 -4.63 6.88 12.70
N GLU A 191 -5.34 6.79 13.82
CA GLU A 191 -4.77 6.88 15.18
C GLU A 191 -3.76 5.78 15.43
N ASN A 192 -4.07 4.54 15.03
CA ASN A 192 -3.16 3.41 15.22
C ASN A 192 -1.93 3.54 14.31
N LEU A 193 -2.10 3.94 13.05
CA LEU A 193 -0.98 4.13 12.13
C LEU A 193 -0.04 5.23 12.62
N VAL A 194 -0.57 6.36 13.09
CA VAL A 194 0.20 7.44 13.74
C VAL A 194 0.95 6.92 14.96
N LYS A 195 0.29 6.12 15.81
CA LYS A 195 0.92 5.50 16.98
C LYS A 195 2.07 4.55 16.58
N ILE A 196 1.89 3.74 15.54
CA ILE A 196 2.96 2.85 15.03
C ILE A 196 4.17 3.69 14.63
N VAL A 197 3.96 4.75 13.83
CA VAL A 197 5.04 5.64 13.40
C VAL A 197 5.74 6.28 14.60
N ASN A 198 5.00 6.78 15.57
CA ASN A 198 5.58 7.45 16.75
C ASN A 198 6.35 6.49 17.68
N ASN A 199 6.11 5.19 17.59
CA ASN A 199 6.84 4.17 18.35
C ASN A 199 8.13 3.70 17.64
N LEU A 200 8.34 4.03 16.37
CA LEU A 200 9.60 3.76 15.68
C LEU A 200 10.69 4.71 16.20
N LYS A 201 11.89 4.15 16.38
CA LYS A 201 13.07 4.88 16.90
C LYS A 201 13.83 5.58 15.77
#